data_58fdd5335d669848b0eb0a5800d1142b
#
_entry.id   58fdd5335d669848b0eb0a5800d1142b
#
_cell.length_a   1.000
_cell.length_b   1.000
_cell.length_c   1.000
_cell.angle_alpha   90.00
_cell.angle_beta   90.00
_cell.angle_gamma   90.00
#
_symmetry.space_group_name_H-M   'P 1'
#
loop_
_entity.id
_entity.type
_entity.pdbx_description
1 polymer ?
#
loop_
_entity_poly.entity_id
_entity_poly.type
_entity_poly.pdbx_seq_one_letter_code
_entity_poly.pdbx_strand_id
1 'polypeptide(L)'
;MKYLDEFSNPDLARRLVDQIHAVTTRPWAMMEVCGGQTHSIIRHGIDQLLPDGVEMIHGPGCPVCVTPLEIIDKALAIAAQPGVIFCSFGDMLRVPGSSQDLFGIKSAGGDVRVVYSPLDALKIARENPDRQVVFFGIGFETTAPANAMTVYQARRLGVRNFSLLVSHVLVPPAIAAIMESPRCRVQAFLAAGHVCSVMGTAEYPPLAEKYQVPIVVTGFEPLDILEGIRRTLVQLESGRHELENAYPRAVRDEGNVAAMAMLRDVFEVTDRTWRGIGMIPGSGWRLSDRYREYDAEVRFDVTGVHTSESPLCRSGEVLQGLLKPNECAAFGKQCTPRNPLGATMVSSEGACAAYYAYRRLDLVHVS
;
A
#
# COMPACT_ATOMS: atom_id res chain seq x y z
N MET A 1 -7.30 7.39 27.92
CA MET A 1 -6.78 5.97 27.84
C MET A 1 -5.30 6.05 27.47
N LYS A 2 -4.43 5.35 28.22
CA LYS A 2 -3.00 5.26 27.87
C LYS A 2 -2.84 4.84 26.40
N TYR A 3 -2.01 5.55 25.64
CA TYR A 3 -1.79 5.40 24.19
C TYR A 3 -2.90 5.91 23.24
N LEU A 4 -3.98 6.53 23.72
CA LEU A 4 -4.95 7.22 22.86
C LEU A 4 -4.91 8.74 23.11
N ASP A 5 -5.06 9.17 24.33
CA ASP A 5 -5.12 10.60 24.67
C ASP A 5 -3.76 11.29 24.50
N GLU A 6 -2.66 10.52 24.67
CA GLU A 6 -1.29 11.01 24.52
C GLU A 6 -0.95 11.42 23.06
N PHE A 7 -1.55 10.74 22.06
CA PHE A 7 -1.29 10.98 20.62
C PHE A 7 -2.33 11.87 19.95
N SER A 8 -3.33 12.34 20.71
CA SER A 8 -4.37 13.26 20.29
C SER A 8 -4.33 14.60 21.03
N ASN A 9 -3.19 14.93 21.66
CA ASN A 9 -3.04 16.15 22.45
C ASN A 9 -2.83 17.37 21.55
N PRO A 10 -3.81 18.31 21.49
CA PRO A 10 -3.73 19.46 20.58
C PRO A 10 -2.62 20.45 20.94
N ASP A 11 -2.21 20.53 22.22
CA ASP A 11 -1.15 21.44 22.64
C ASP A 11 0.23 20.92 22.21
N LEU A 12 0.44 19.60 22.23
CA LEU A 12 1.64 18.99 21.67
C LEU A 12 1.66 19.13 20.15
N ALA A 13 0.52 18.98 19.48
CA ALA A 13 0.43 19.19 18.03
C ALA A 13 0.82 20.63 17.65
N ARG A 14 0.28 21.64 18.36
CA ARG A 14 0.65 23.07 18.13
C ARG A 14 2.15 23.29 18.30
N ARG A 15 2.73 22.76 19.38
CA ARG A 15 4.18 22.90 19.62
C ARG A 15 5.02 22.28 18.52
N LEU A 16 4.63 21.11 18.00
CA LEU A 16 5.32 20.48 16.88
C LEU A 16 5.19 21.31 15.61
N VAL A 17 4.01 21.85 15.31
CA VAL A 17 3.78 22.75 14.21
C VAL A 17 4.65 24.01 14.32
N ASP A 18 4.69 24.65 15.50
CA ASP A 18 5.56 25.82 15.76
C ASP A 18 7.04 25.48 15.54
N GLN A 19 7.50 24.30 15.97
CA GLN A 19 8.87 23.84 15.75
C GLN A 19 9.14 23.55 14.27
N ILE A 20 8.19 23.02 13.52
CA ILE A 20 8.26 22.80 12.09
C ILE A 20 8.41 24.15 11.36
N HIS A 21 7.60 25.13 11.71
CA HIS A 21 7.73 26.49 11.15
C HIS A 21 9.07 27.12 11.49
N ALA A 22 9.55 26.97 12.71
CA ALA A 22 10.81 27.56 13.16
C ALA A 22 12.06 26.96 12.48
N VAL A 23 12.04 25.67 12.13
CA VAL A 23 13.19 24.99 11.51
C VAL A 23 13.21 25.18 9.99
N THR A 24 12.07 25.40 9.35
CA THR A 24 11.96 25.44 7.89
C THR A 24 12.43 26.79 7.34
N THR A 25 13.44 26.80 6.47
CA THR A 25 14.00 28.02 5.88
C THR A 25 13.78 28.12 4.36
N ARG A 26 13.44 27.02 3.69
CA ARG A 26 13.23 26.94 2.24
C ARG A 26 12.19 25.86 1.86
N PRO A 27 11.72 25.82 0.61
CA PRO A 27 10.78 24.80 0.16
C PRO A 27 11.36 23.39 0.18
N TRP A 28 10.52 22.42 0.60
CA TRP A 28 10.86 20.99 0.66
C TRP A 28 9.70 20.11 0.19
N ALA A 29 10.00 19.04 -0.51
CA ALA A 29 9.04 18.03 -0.95
C ALA A 29 9.35 16.69 -0.28
N MET A 30 8.45 16.22 0.56
CA MET A 30 8.56 14.95 1.30
C MET A 30 7.49 13.98 0.84
N MET A 31 7.84 12.71 0.67
CA MET A 31 6.90 11.66 0.29
C MET A 31 6.67 10.69 1.47
N GLU A 32 5.42 10.46 1.82
CA GLU A 32 5.07 9.29 2.62
C GLU A 32 4.78 8.07 1.71
N VAL A 33 5.13 6.89 2.17
CA VAL A 33 4.97 5.64 1.42
C VAL A 33 4.04 4.66 2.15
N CYS A 34 2.96 5.20 2.73
CA CYS A 34 1.97 4.43 3.48
C CYS A 34 0.57 5.01 3.38
N GLY A 35 -0.40 4.25 2.87
CA GLY A 35 -1.79 4.70 2.76
C GLY A 35 -2.44 5.10 4.10
N GLY A 36 -2.04 4.46 5.21
CA GLY A 36 -2.49 4.88 6.54
C GLY A 36 -1.99 6.27 6.94
N GLN A 37 -0.75 6.62 6.54
CA GLN A 37 -0.22 7.98 6.72
C GLN A 37 -0.95 8.96 5.79
N THR A 38 -1.15 8.63 4.50
CA THR A 38 -1.96 9.43 3.57
C THR A 38 -3.31 9.77 4.18
N HIS A 39 -4.04 8.74 4.62
CA HIS A 39 -5.37 8.92 5.23
C HIS A 39 -5.33 9.86 6.43
N SER A 40 -4.36 9.65 7.35
CA SER A 40 -4.23 10.46 8.56
C SER A 40 -3.86 11.91 8.24
N ILE A 41 -2.89 12.14 7.34
CA ILE A 41 -2.47 13.49 6.91
C ILE A 41 -3.66 14.27 6.36
N ILE A 42 -4.40 13.68 5.42
CA ILE A 42 -5.50 14.36 4.75
C ILE A 42 -6.71 14.53 5.68
N ARG A 43 -7.05 13.51 6.46
CA ARG A 43 -8.17 13.55 7.41
C ARG A 43 -8.00 14.63 8.48
N HIS A 44 -6.78 14.77 9.00
CA HIS A 44 -6.49 15.73 10.08
C HIS A 44 -5.97 17.07 9.57
N GLY A 45 -5.83 17.25 8.26
CA GLY A 45 -5.34 18.48 7.65
C GLY A 45 -3.89 18.82 8.00
N ILE A 46 -3.06 17.80 8.27
CA ILE A 46 -1.67 18.01 8.69
C ILE A 46 -0.89 18.77 7.62
N ASP A 47 -1.11 18.45 6.34
CA ASP A 47 -0.51 19.14 5.20
C ASP A 47 -0.83 20.64 5.13
N GLN A 48 -1.98 21.07 5.67
CA GLN A 48 -2.40 22.49 5.74
C GLN A 48 -1.78 23.24 6.93
N LEU A 49 -1.20 22.52 7.88
CA LEU A 49 -0.52 23.10 9.04
C LEU A 49 0.97 23.37 8.77
N LEU A 50 1.49 22.88 7.65
CA LEU A 50 2.91 23.00 7.29
C LEU A 50 3.21 24.42 6.76
N PRO A 51 4.48 24.88 6.87
CA PRO A 51 4.92 26.14 6.28
C PRO A 51 4.69 26.18 4.77
N ASP A 52 4.46 27.37 4.24
CA ASP A 52 4.41 27.58 2.80
C ASP A 52 5.68 27.03 2.12
N GLY A 53 5.50 26.22 1.09
CA GLY A 53 6.60 25.57 0.36
C GLY A 53 6.99 24.20 0.89
N VAL A 54 6.49 23.73 2.04
CA VAL A 54 6.63 22.35 2.47
C VAL A 54 5.48 21.51 1.91
N GLU A 55 5.81 20.60 1.01
CA GLU A 55 4.83 19.78 0.31
C GLU A 55 4.88 18.32 0.81
N MET A 56 3.70 17.80 1.16
CA MET A 56 3.51 16.36 1.37
C MET A 56 3.07 15.70 0.06
N ILE A 57 3.83 14.72 -0.38
CA ILE A 57 3.57 13.87 -1.55
C ILE A 57 3.07 12.52 -1.07
N HIS A 58 1.96 12.04 -1.66
CA HIS A 58 1.37 10.75 -1.33
C HIS A 58 1.87 9.70 -2.29
N GLY A 59 2.78 8.87 -1.80
CA GLY A 59 3.45 7.83 -2.57
C GLY A 59 2.66 6.52 -2.69
N PRO A 60 3.31 5.47 -3.23
CA PRO A 60 2.65 4.19 -3.53
C PRO A 60 2.49 3.29 -2.28
N GLY A 61 1.90 3.83 -1.22
CA GLY A 61 1.78 3.19 0.10
C GLY A 61 0.48 2.40 0.34
N CYS A 62 -0.42 2.33 -0.63
CA CYS A 62 -1.69 1.59 -0.52
C CYS A 62 -1.63 0.31 -1.37
N PRO A 63 -1.76 -0.89 -0.78
CA PRO A 63 -1.62 -2.16 -1.51
C PRO A 63 -2.68 -2.35 -2.58
N VAL A 64 -3.92 -1.91 -2.32
CA VAL A 64 -5.01 -1.91 -3.31
C VAL A 64 -4.64 -1.05 -4.52
N CYS A 65 -4.04 0.12 -4.26
CA CYS A 65 -3.73 1.12 -5.27
C CYS A 65 -2.63 0.69 -6.25
N VAL A 66 -1.64 -0.06 -5.74
CA VAL A 66 -0.47 -0.49 -6.51
C VAL A 66 -0.63 -1.87 -7.15
N THR A 67 -1.72 -2.60 -6.85
CA THR A 67 -2.00 -3.90 -7.46
C THR A 67 -2.18 -3.73 -8.98
N PRO A 68 -1.36 -4.43 -9.81
CA PRO A 68 -1.41 -4.30 -11.27
C PRO A 68 -2.76 -4.73 -11.82
N LEU A 69 -3.21 -4.08 -12.88
CA LEU A 69 -4.47 -4.42 -13.55
C LEU A 69 -4.48 -5.87 -14.06
N GLU A 70 -3.33 -6.36 -14.54
CA GLU A 70 -3.18 -7.76 -14.98
C GLU A 70 -3.55 -8.75 -13.87
N ILE A 71 -3.09 -8.53 -12.64
CA ILE A 71 -3.42 -9.43 -11.51
C ILE A 71 -4.90 -9.31 -11.12
N ILE A 72 -5.48 -8.12 -11.26
CA ILE A 72 -6.92 -7.93 -11.04
C ILE A 72 -7.72 -8.71 -12.08
N ASP A 73 -7.36 -8.62 -13.36
CA ASP A 73 -8.05 -9.34 -14.44
C ASP A 73 -7.84 -10.85 -14.34
N LYS A 74 -6.66 -11.32 -13.90
CA LYS A 74 -6.43 -12.74 -13.53
C LYS A 74 -7.34 -13.17 -12.38
N ALA A 75 -7.51 -12.33 -11.34
CA ALA A 75 -8.42 -12.59 -10.24
C ALA A 75 -9.88 -12.73 -10.73
N LEU A 76 -10.31 -11.86 -11.63
CA LEU A 76 -11.64 -11.92 -12.26
C LEU A 76 -11.83 -13.20 -13.08
N ALA A 77 -10.83 -13.56 -13.88
CA ALA A 77 -10.86 -14.79 -14.70
C ALA A 77 -10.93 -16.05 -13.84
N ILE A 78 -10.20 -16.11 -12.72
CA ILE A 78 -10.27 -17.22 -11.77
C ILE A 78 -11.63 -17.24 -11.05
N ALA A 79 -12.09 -16.10 -10.56
CA ALA A 79 -13.34 -16.00 -9.81
C ALA A 79 -14.59 -16.35 -10.64
N ALA A 80 -14.50 -16.23 -11.96
CA ALA A 80 -15.58 -16.60 -12.88
C ALA A 80 -15.65 -18.10 -13.18
N GLN A 81 -14.64 -18.90 -12.78
CA GLN A 81 -14.61 -20.33 -13.10
C GLN A 81 -15.61 -21.13 -12.25
N PRO A 82 -16.34 -22.08 -12.83
CA PRO A 82 -17.20 -22.98 -12.10
C PRO A 82 -16.42 -23.78 -11.02
N GLY A 83 -17.03 -23.95 -9.85
CA GLY A 83 -16.41 -24.72 -8.76
C GLY A 83 -15.35 -23.95 -7.96
N VAL A 84 -15.07 -22.71 -8.30
CA VAL A 84 -14.18 -21.83 -7.53
C VAL A 84 -14.96 -21.05 -6.47
N ILE A 85 -14.39 -20.97 -5.27
CA ILE A 85 -14.73 -19.99 -4.22
C ILE A 85 -13.60 -18.99 -4.17
N PHE A 86 -13.86 -17.76 -4.56
CA PHE A 86 -12.85 -16.70 -4.58
C PHE A 86 -12.98 -15.80 -3.36
N CYS A 87 -11.94 -15.76 -2.52
CA CYS A 87 -11.91 -15.02 -1.27
C CYS A 87 -11.01 -13.79 -1.39
N SER A 88 -11.46 -12.66 -0.89
CA SER A 88 -10.68 -11.42 -0.88
C SER A 88 -11.08 -10.50 0.26
N PHE A 89 -10.25 -9.49 0.54
CA PHE A 89 -10.64 -8.37 1.40
C PHE A 89 -11.65 -7.46 0.69
N GLY A 90 -12.52 -6.80 1.47
CA GLY A 90 -13.69 -6.08 0.95
C GLY A 90 -13.38 -5.00 -0.08
N ASP A 91 -12.32 -4.23 0.09
CA ASP A 91 -11.95 -3.15 -0.84
C ASP A 91 -11.66 -3.67 -2.25
N MET A 92 -11.02 -4.85 -2.36
CA MET A 92 -10.68 -5.44 -3.66
C MET A 92 -11.88 -5.77 -4.52
N LEU A 93 -13.07 -6.00 -3.91
CA LEU A 93 -14.27 -6.34 -4.68
C LEU A 93 -14.74 -5.20 -5.59
N ARG A 94 -14.37 -3.95 -5.26
CA ARG A 94 -14.75 -2.74 -6.00
C ARG A 94 -13.65 -2.21 -6.92
N VAL A 95 -12.47 -2.82 -6.89
CA VAL A 95 -11.37 -2.38 -7.76
C VAL A 95 -11.71 -2.72 -9.20
N PRO A 96 -11.78 -1.71 -10.09
CA PRO A 96 -12.10 -1.98 -11.49
C PRO A 96 -10.97 -2.75 -12.17
N GLY A 97 -11.34 -3.87 -12.78
CA GLY A 97 -10.54 -4.53 -13.82
C GLY A 97 -10.76 -3.87 -15.17
N SER A 98 -10.31 -4.52 -16.24
CA SER A 98 -10.47 -4.00 -17.60
C SER A 98 -11.92 -3.92 -18.08
N SER A 99 -12.79 -4.83 -17.64
CA SER A 99 -14.20 -4.91 -18.08
C SER A 99 -15.21 -4.81 -16.95
N GLN A 100 -14.87 -5.28 -15.75
CA GLN A 100 -15.74 -5.34 -14.58
C GLN A 100 -14.91 -5.43 -13.30
N ASP A 101 -15.58 -5.58 -12.16
CA ASP A 101 -14.99 -5.86 -10.86
C ASP A 101 -15.46 -7.20 -10.29
N LEU A 102 -14.98 -7.57 -9.09
CA LEU A 102 -15.41 -8.81 -8.42
C LEU A 102 -16.89 -8.79 -8.00
N PHE A 103 -17.51 -7.62 -7.79
CA PHE A 103 -18.96 -7.54 -7.60
C PHE A 103 -19.72 -7.91 -8.87
N GLY A 104 -19.23 -7.53 -10.04
CA GLY A 104 -19.77 -7.97 -11.34
C GLY A 104 -19.74 -9.49 -11.47
N ILE A 105 -18.62 -10.13 -11.14
CA ILE A 105 -18.50 -11.60 -11.12
C ILE A 105 -19.50 -12.21 -10.14
N LYS A 106 -19.61 -11.66 -8.94
CA LYS A 106 -20.58 -12.12 -7.93
C LYS A 106 -22.02 -12.01 -8.41
N SER A 107 -22.36 -10.90 -9.06
CA SER A 107 -23.70 -10.66 -9.60
C SER A 107 -24.05 -11.62 -10.75
N ALA A 108 -23.03 -12.07 -11.50
CA ALA A 108 -23.18 -13.08 -12.55
C ALA A 108 -23.22 -14.53 -12.02
N GLY A 109 -23.20 -14.72 -10.69
CA GLY A 109 -23.31 -16.04 -10.05
C GLY A 109 -22.00 -16.65 -9.59
N GLY A 110 -20.87 -15.96 -9.71
CA GLY A 110 -19.58 -16.37 -9.14
C GLY A 110 -19.62 -16.37 -7.60
N ASP A 111 -18.97 -17.35 -6.97
CA ASP A 111 -18.88 -17.44 -5.51
C ASP A 111 -17.72 -16.59 -4.99
N VAL A 112 -17.96 -15.29 -4.86
CA VAL A 112 -16.99 -14.33 -4.33
C VAL A 112 -17.33 -14.02 -2.87
N ARG A 113 -16.38 -14.24 -1.97
CA ARG A 113 -16.56 -14.08 -0.52
C ARG A 113 -15.60 -13.05 0.08
N VAL A 114 -16.15 -12.16 0.91
CA VAL A 114 -15.35 -11.27 1.74
C VAL A 114 -14.86 -12.05 2.95
N VAL A 115 -13.55 -11.98 3.21
CA VAL A 115 -12.93 -12.55 4.40
C VAL A 115 -12.09 -11.48 5.11
N TYR A 116 -11.84 -11.67 6.40
CA TYR A 116 -11.07 -10.74 7.22
C TYR A 116 -9.67 -11.26 7.55
N SER A 117 -9.42 -12.51 7.20
CA SER A 117 -8.11 -13.17 7.35
C SER A 117 -7.90 -14.17 6.22
N PRO A 118 -6.65 -14.35 5.73
CA PRO A 118 -6.34 -15.47 4.81
C PRO A 118 -6.63 -16.84 5.43
N LEU A 119 -6.57 -16.98 6.76
CA LEU A 119 -6.94 -18.21 7.47
C LEU A 119 -8.44 -18.54 7.36
N ASP A 120 -9.31 -17.55 7.17
CA ASP A 120 -10.73 -17.79 6.89
C ASP A 120 -10.91 -18.50 5.55
N ALA A 121 -10.13 -18.12 4.53
CA ALA A 121 -10.15 -18.81 3.23
C ALA A 121 -9.66 -20.25 3.35
N LEU A 122 -8.64 -20.53 4.18
CA LEU A 122 -8.20 -21.88 4.47
C LEU A 122 -9.29 -22.70 5.19
N LYS A 123 -10.01 -22.09 6.13
CA LYS A 123 -11.16 -22.72 6.79
C LYS A 123 -12.25 -23.08 5.78
N ILE A 124 -12.59 -22.13 4.88
CA ILE A 124 -13.55 -22.35 3.80
C ILE A 124 -13.10 -23.51 2.91
N ALA A 125 -11.80 -23.64 2.58
CA ALA A 125 -11.29 -24.75 1.78
C ALA A 125 -11.49 -26.11 2.47
N ARG A 126 -11.29 -26.18 3.76
CA ARG A 126 -11.52 -27.41 4.54
C ARG A 126 -13.01 -27.81 4.62
N GLU A 127 -13.89 -26.81 4.65
CA GLU A 127 -15.35 -27.01 4.69
C GLU A 127 -15.95 -27.34 3.32
N ASN A 128 -15.20 -27.11 2.22
CA ASN A 128 -15.65 -27.32 0.85
C ASN A 128 -14.61 -28.15 0.05
N PRO A 129 -14.38 -29.44 0.41
CA PRO A 129 -13.30 -30.25 -0.16
C PRO A 129 -13.42 -30.48 -1.68
N ASP A 130 -14.64 -30.42 -2.23
CA ASP A 130 -14.92 -30.65 -3.65
C ASP A 130 -14.78 -29.38 -4.51
N ARG A 131 -14.43 -28.25 -3.90
CA ARG A 131 -14.29 -26.95 -4.56
C ARG A 131 -12.89 -26.39 -4.43
N GLN A 132 -12.45 -25.62 -5.41
CA GLN A 132 -11.20 -24.87 -5.32
C GLN A 132 -11.44 -23.56 -4.57
N VAL A 133 -10.61 -23.26 -3.59
CA VAL A 133 -10.67 -22.01 -2.84
C VAL A 133 -9.42 -21.20 -3.12
N VAL A 134 -9.61 -20.00 -3.64
CA VAL A 134 -8.53 -19.07 -3.97
C VAL A 134 -8.63 -17.85 -3.05
N PHE A 135 -7.53 -17.51 -2.40
CA PHE A 135 -7.42 -16.25 -1.67
C PHE A 135 -6.59 -15.24 -2.47
N PHE A 136 -7.13 -14.03 -2.66
CA PHE A 136 -6.42 -12.94 -3.30
C PHE A 136 -5.52 -12.24 -2.28
N GLY A 137 -4.25 -12.62 -2.27
CA GLY A 137 -3.24 -12.11 -1.35
C GLY A 137 -2.58 -10.85 -1.88
N ILE A 138 -3.16 -9.70 -1.56
CA ILE A 138 -2.55 -8.40 -1.80
C ILE A 138 -1.93 -7.85 -0.53
N GLY A 139 -0.90 -7.03 -0.65
CA GLY A 139 -0.30 -6.40 0.53
C GLY A 139 1.14 -5.97 0.34
N PHE A 140 1.63 -5.44 1.42
CA PHE A 140 3.05 -5.17 1.67
C PHE A 140 3.61 -6.17 2.68
N GLU A 141 4.79 -5.89 3.20
CA GLU A 141 5.48 -6.70 4.20
C GLU A 141 4.65 -6.97 5.45
N THR A 142 3.73 -6.06 5.80
CA THR A 142 2.85 -6.17 6.97
C THR A 142 1.85 -7.32 6.89
N THR A 143 1.26 -7.55 5.73
CA THR A 143 0.20 -8.56 5.55
C THR A 143 0.75 -9.91 5.05
N ALA A 144 1.94 -9.91 4.51
CA ALA A 144 2.59 -11.11 3.99
C ALA A 144 2.78 -12.23 5.02
N PRO A 145 3.11 -11.97 6.31
CA PRO A 145 3.25 -13.04 7.31
C PRO A 145 1.97 -13.87 7.51
N ALA A 146 0.79 -13.22 7.49
CA ALA A 146 -0.49 -13.94 7.60
C ALA A 146 -0.76 -14.83 6.39
N ASN A 147 -0.39 -14.38 5.19
CA ASN A 147 -0.48 -15.17 3.96
C ASN A 147 0.51 -16.33 3.95
N ALA A 148 1.75 -16.10 4.36
CA ALA A 148 2.77 -17.14 4.51
C ALA A 148 2.31 -18.21 5.50
N MET A 149 1.82 -17.80 6.67
CA MET A 149 1.28 -18.70 7.67
C MET A 149 0.13 -19.55 7.13
N THR A 150 -0.75 -18.96 6.32
CA THR A 150 -1.90 -19.67 5.74
C THR A 150 -1.45 -20.76 4.77
N VAL A 151 -0.50 -20.45 3.88
CA VAL A 151 0.07 -21.43 2.94
C VAL A 151 0.83 -22.53 3.69
N TYR A 152 1.63 -22.16 4.69
CA TYR A 152 2.31 -23.11 5.57
C TYR A 152 1.33 -24.05 6.26
N GLN A 153 0.23 -23.53 6.82
CA GLN A 153 -0.81 -24.34 7.46
C GLN A 153 -1.57 -25.22 6.45
N ALA A 154 -1.88 -24.70 5.26
CA ALA A 154 -2.52 -25.50 4.20
C ALA A 154 -1.68 -26.75 3.90
N ARG A 155 -0.38 -26.59 3.72
CA ARG A 155 0.54 -27.71 3.50
C ARG A 155 0.60 -28.66 4.70
N ARG A 156 0.75 -28.13 5.91
CA ARG A 156 0.83 -28.94 7.14
C ARG A 156 -0.43 -29.76 7.37
N LEU A 157 -1.59 -29.23 7.01
CA LEU A 157 -2.89 -29.90 7.17
C LEU A 157 -3.29 -30.76 5.97
N GLY A 158 -2.48 -30.79 4.90
CA GLY A 158 -2.79 -31.52 3.67
C GLY A 158 -3.98 -30.96 2.89
N VAL A 159 -4.29 -29.67 3.04
CA VAL A 159 -5.39 -29.01 2.32
C VAL A 159 -4.91 -28.65 0.93
N ARG A 160 -5.33 -29.43 -0.07
CA ARG A 160 -4.85 -29.29 -1.45
C ARG A 160 -5.73 -28.42 -2.34
N ASN A 161 -6.95 -28.13 -1.94
CA ASN A 161 -7.91 -27.32 -2.68
C ASN A 161 -7.85 -25.83 -2.33
N PHE A 162 -6.85 -25.39 -1.54
CA PHE A 162 -6.53 -24.00 -1.28
C PHE A 162 -5.44 -23.50 -2.22
N SER A 163 -5.51 -22.28 -2.69
CA SER A 163 -4.42 -21.58 -3.38
C SER A 163 -4.42 -20.08 -3.09
N LEU A 164 -3.27 -19.47 -3.30
CA LEU A 164 -3.00 -18.04 -3.09
C LEU A 164 -2.68 -17.38 -4.43
N LEU A 165 -3.45 -16.38 -4.83
CA LEU A 165 -3.08 -15.46 -5.91
C LEU A 165 -2.23 -14.35 -5.30
N VAL A 166 -0.91 -14.37 -5.52
CA VAL A 166 0.04 -13.50 -4.84
C VAL A 166 0.21 -12.16 -5.55
N SER A 167 -0.07 -11.07 -4.86
CA SER A 167 0.22 -9.70 -5.30
C SER A 167 0.86 -8.86 -4.18
N HIS A 168 1.78 -9.48 -3.44
CA HIS A 168 2.56 -8.77 -2.41
C HIS A 168 3.76 -8.07 -3.01
N VAL A 169 4.00 -6.84 -2.55
CA VAL A 169 5.07 -5.96 -3.01
C VAL A 169 5.89 -5.42 -1.83
N LEU A 170 7.09 -4.91 -2.14
CA LEU A 170 8.11 -4.48 -1.18
C LEU A 170 8.34 -2.97 -1.28
N VAL A 171 8.29 -2.27 -0.15
CA VAL A 171 8.43 -0.80 -0.11
C VAL A 171 9.82 -0.29 -0.47
N PRO A 172 10.94 -0.85 0.03
CA PRO A 172 12.26 -0.32 -0.25
C PRO A 172 12.62 -0.25 -1.75
N PRO A 173 12.36 -1.26 -2.60
CA PRO A 173 12.57 -1.17 -4.03
C PRO A 173 11.70 -0.10 -4.73
N ALA A 174 10.51 0.17 -4.22
CA ALA A 174 9.65 1.22 -4.76
C ALA A 174 10.22 2.62 -4.48
N ILE A 175 10.82 2.85 -3.30
CA ILE A 175 11.56 4.09 -3.00
C ILE A 175 12.70 4.28 -4.00
N ALA A 176 13.48 3.24 -4.26
CA ALA A 176 14.56 3.28 -5.25
C ALA A 176 14.03 3.66 -6.65
N ALA A 177 12.96 3.01 -7.11
CA ALA A 177 12.36 3.29 -8.41
C ALA A 177 11.83 4.73 -8.54
N ILE A 178 11.27 5.30 -7.46
CA ILE A 178 10.85 6.70 -7.42
C ILE A 178 12.06 7.63 -7.55
N MET A 179 13.13 7.37 -6.77
CA MET A 179 14.33 8.21 -6.78
C MET A 179 15.08 8.16 -8.12
N GLU A 180 15.03 7.03 -8.83
CA GLU A 180 15.64 6.86 -10.15
C GLU A 180 14.81 7.46 -11.30
N SER A 181 13.58 7.88 -11.01
CA SER A 181 12.73 8.54 -12.01
C SER A 181 13.32 9.91 -12.42
N PRO A 182 13.46 10.20 -13.72
CA PRO A 182 13.96 11.51 -14.17
C PRO A 182 13.01 12.68 -13.82
N ARG A 183 11.78 12.37 -13.40
CA ARG A 183 10.79 13.37 -12.96
C ARG A 183 10.67 13.44 -11.43
N CYS A 184 11.55 12.73 -10.70
CA CYS A 184 11.52 12.73 -9.24
C CYS A 184 11.80 14.14 -8.69
N ARG A 185 10.95 14.57 -7.76
CA ARG A 185 11.12 15.80 -6.99
C ARG A 185 11.13 15.56 -5.48
N VAL A 186 11.12 14.30 -5.08
CA VAL A 186 11.12 13.89 -3.67
C VAL A 186 12.51 14.13 -3.07
N GLN A 187 12.54 14.77 -1.91
CA GLN A 187 13.77 15.13 -1.19
C GLN A 187 13.90 14.42 0.14
N ALA A 188 12.84 13.73 0.60
CA ALA A 188 12.84 12.94 1.83
C ALA A 188 11.66 11.95 1.85
N PHE A 189 11.74 10.95 2.72
CA PHE A 189 10.68 9.96 2.90
C PHE A 189 10.23 9.84 4.35
N LEU A 190 8.91 9.72 4.54
CA LEU A 190 8.30 9.16 5.74
C LEU A 190 8.02 7.68 5.48
N ALA A 191 8.78 6.82 6.15
CA ALA A 191 8.64 5.37 6.01
C ALA A 191 7.55 4.82 6.92
N ALA A 192 6.88 3.77 6.43
CA ALA A 192 5.74 3.14 7.09
C ALA A 192 6.16 2.35 8.33
N GLY A 193 5.80 2.81 9.53
CA GLY A 193 6.18 2.14 10.77
C GLY A 193 5.69 0.70 10.88
N HIS A 194 4.51 0.37 10.33
CA HIS A 194 4.01 -1.02 10.35
C HIS A 194 4.79 -1.96 9.42
N VAL A 195 5.32 -1.47 8.30
CA VAL A 195 6.23 -2.22 7.44
C VAL A 195 7.53 -2.51 8.20
N CYS A 196 8.12 -1.46 8.80
CA CYS A 196 9.35 -1.60 9.59
C CYS A 196 9.17 -2.47 10.85
N SER A 197 7.96 -2.57 11.43
CA SER A 197 7.71 -3.48 12.56
C SER A 197 7.83 -4.95 12.19
N VAL A 198 7.67 -5.28 10.90
CA VAL A 198 7.85 -6.64 10.37
C VAL A 198 9.28 -6.86 9.85
N MET A 199 9.71 -6.03 8.90
CA MET A 199 10.99 -6.25 8.21
C MET A 199 12.20 -5.68 8.95
N GLY A 200 12.01 -4.78 9.92
CA GLY A 200 13.07 -4.00 10.52
C GLY A 200 13.43 -2.77 9.68
N THR A 201 14.61 -2.24 9.91
CA THR A 201 15.05 -0.99 9.28
C THR A 201 16.28 -1.15 8.38
N ALA A 202 16.85 -2.35 8.29
CA ALA A 202 18.16 -2.60 7.66
C ALA A 202 18.24 -2.25 6.16
N GLU A 203 17.12 -2.22 5.45
CA GLU A 203 17.09 -1.91 4.01
C GLU A 203 17.07 -0.41 3.70
N TYR A 204 16.78 0.46 4.69
CA TYR A 204 16.67 1.91 4.46
C TYR A 204 18.00 2.68 4.52
N PRO A 205 18.99 2.36 5.40
CA PRO A 205 20.25 3.10 5.43
C PRO A 205 20.98 3.14 4.09
N PRO A 206 21.10 2.02 3.32
CA PRO A 206 21.72 2.05 2.00
C PRO A 206 20.98 2.95 1.00
N LEU A 207 19.65 3.06 1.11
CA LEU A 207 18.84 3.94 0.25
C LEU A 207 19.07 5.42 0.62
N ALA A 208 19.06 5.75 1.91
CA ALA A 208 19.34 7.10 2.39
C ALA A 208 20.72 7.58 1.95
N GLU A 209 21.75 6.73 2.06
CA GLU A 209 23.11 7.00 1.62
C GLU A 209 23.21 7.14 0.10
N LYS A 210 22.65 6.18 -0.67
CA LYS A 210 22.72 6.18 -2.14
C LYS A 210 22.08 7.42 -2.75
N TYR A 211 20.89 7.78 -2.28
CA TYR A 211 20.10 8.86 -2.86
C TYR A 211 20.25 10.20 -2.13
N GLN A 212 21.04 10.25 -1.07
CA GLN A 212 21.30 11.45 -0.27
C GLN A 212 19.98 12.10 0.21
N VAL A 213 19.07 11.27 0.74
CA VAL A 213 17.76 11.70 1.23
C VAL A 213 17.50 11.17 2.64
N PRO A 214 16.99 11.98 3.56
CA PRO A 214 16.54 11.48 4.87
C PRO A 214 15.36 10.51 4.70
N ILE A 215 15.38 9.44 5.51
CA ILE A 215 14.26 8.50 5.64
C ILE A 215 13.89 8.43 7.12
N VAL A 216 12.67 8.85 7.46
CA VAL A 216 12.20 8.85 8.85
C VAL A 216 11.04 7.88 9.00
N VAL A 217 11.24 6.84 9.84
CA VAL A 217 10.20 5.88 10.17
C VAL A 217 9.23 6.52 11.14
N THR A 218 7.93 6.55 10.82
CA THR A 218 6.91 7.16 11.68
C THR A 218 5.66 6.28 11.81
N GLY A 219 4.86 6.56 12.83
CA GLY A 219 3.55 5.94 13.04
C GLY A 219 2.45 6.62 12.23
N PHE A 220 1.22 6.53 12.73
CA PHE A 220 0.01 6.90 11.98
C PHE A 220 -0.82 7.97 12.69
N GLU A 221 -0.59 8.13 13.99
CA GLU A 221 -1.28 9.16 14.75
C GLU A 221 -0.77 10.56 14.35
N PRO A 222 -1.60 11.61 14.44
CA PRO A 222 -1.19 12.95 14.03
C PRO A 222 0.13 13.43 14.67
N LEU A 223 0.36 13.12 15.93
CA LEU A 223 1.62 13.49 16.61
C LEU A 223 2.82 12.70 16.12
N ASP A 224 2.64 11.41 15.77
CA ASP A 224 3.72 10.61 15.16
C ASP A 224 4.14 11.21 13.82
N ILE A 225 3.16 11.59 13.00
CA ILE A 225 3.40 12.14 11.67
C ILE A 225 4.06 13.52 11.78
N LEU A 226 3.55 14.41 12.65
CA LEU A 226 4.15 15.73 12.90
C LEU A 226 5.60 15.61 13.41
N GLU A 227 5.86 14.69 14.33
CA GLU A 227 7.22 14.44 14.82
C GLU A 227 8.13 13.88 13.72
N GLY A 228 7.62 12.97 12.89
CA GLY A 228 8.34 12.48 11.70
C GLY A 228 8.68 13.60 10.74
N ILE A 229 7.72 14.45 10.39
CA ILE A 229 7.92 15.65 9.54
C ILE A 229 8.97 16.57 10.14
N ARG A 230 8.88 16.87 11.43
CA ARG A 230 9.83 17.73 12.13
C ARG A 230 11.26 17.18 12.04
N ARG A 231 11.47 15.89 12.32
CA ARG A 231 12.79 15.25 12.22
C ARG A 231 13.32 15.25 10.81
N THR A 232 12.46 14.99 9.83
CA THR A 232 12.81 15.05 8.42
C THR A 232 13.30 16.44 8.02
N LEU A 233 12.57 17.51 8.42
CA LEU A 233 12.96 18.89 8.13
C LEU A 233 14.25 19.29 8.84
N VAL A 234 14.47 18.86 10.09
CA VAL A 234 15.75 19.08 10.80
C VAL A 234 16.91 18.46 10.03
N GLN A 235 16.76 17.26 9.48
CA GLN A 235 17.79 16.63 8.66
C GLN A 235 18.02 17.41 7.36
N LEU A 236 16.95 17.74 6.63
CA LEU A 236 17.03 18.47 5.35
C LEU A 236 17.71 19.85 5.52
N GLU A 237 17.34 20.60 6.55
CA GLU A 237 17.92 21.94 6.81
C GLU A 237 19.37 21.88 7.27
N SER A 238 19.80 20.76 7.90
CA SER A 238 21.19 20.53 8.31
C SER A 238 22.01 19.77 7.28
N GLY A 239 21.46 19.42 6.11
CA GLY A 239 22.16 18.66 5.06
C GLY A 239 22.47 17.22 5.46
N ARG A 240 21.74 16.65 6.41
CA ARG A 240 21.84 15.23 6.79
C ARG A 240 20.87 14.37 5.96
N HIS A 241 21.22 13.12 5.77
CA HIS A 241 20.47 12.17 4.98
C HIS A 241 20.58 10.76 5.58
N GLU A 242 20.07 10.62 6.79
CA GLU A 242 20.17 9.40 7.58
C GLU A 242 18.78 8.73 7.75
N LEU A 243 18.79 7.43 8.07
CA LEU A 243 17.64 6.78 8.62
C LEU A 243 17.43 7.24 10.08
N GLU A 244 16.23 7.64 10.43
CA GLU A 244 15.84 7.93 11.80
C GLU A 244 14.55 7.22 12.17
N ASN A 245 14.54 6.50 13.31
CA ASN A 245 13.35 5.85 13.82
C ASN A 245 12.60 6.77 14.80
N ALA A 246 11.51 7.40 14.34
CA ALA A 246 10.61 8.19 15.17
C ALA A 246 9.45 7.36 15.78
N TYR A 247 9.46 6.03 15.57
CA TYR A 247 8.40 5.12 16.05
C TYR A 247 8.94 3.95 16.90
N PRO A 248 9.83 4.20 17.89
CA PRO A 248 10.55 3.15 18.61
C PRO A 248 9.64 2.27 19.48
N ARG A 249 8.41 2.71 19.78
CA ARG A 249 7.45 1.89 20.54
C ARG A 249 6.96 0.66 19.79
N ALA A 250 7.06 0.65 18.45
CA ALA A 250 6.60 -0.45 17.60
C ALA A 250 7.67 -0.99 16.65
N VAL A 251 8.72 -0.22 16.37
CA VAL A 251 9.75 -0.57 15.38
C VAL A 251 11.08 -0.83 16.07
N ARG A 252 11.65 -1.99 15.77
CA ARG A 252 13.01 -2.40 16.14
C ARG A 252 13.82 -2.62 14.88
N ASP A 253 15.13 -2.45 14.96
CA ASP A 253 16.01 -2.55 13.80
C ASP A 253 16.00 -3.94 13.15
N GLU A 254 15.90 -4.99 13.97
CA GLU A 254 15.80 -6.39 13.50
C GLU A 254 14.40 -6.78 13.01
N GLY A 255 13.38 -5.97 13.26
CA GLY A 255 11.98 -6.27 12.95
C GLY A 255 11.44 -7.48 13.73
N ASN A 256 10.47 -8.18 13.15
CA ASN A 256 9.90 -9.41 13.70
C ASN A 256 10.64 -10.63 13.09
N VAL A 257 11.63 -11.15 13.81
CA VAL A 257 12.48 -12.27 13.35
C VAL A 257 11.66 -13.50 12.99
N ALA A 258 10.63 -13.82 13.77
CA ALA A 258 9.78 -15.00 13.51
C ALA A 258 8.93 -14.82 12.24
N ALA A 259 8.37 -13.64 12.03
CA ALA A 259 7.63 -13.32 10.82
C ALA A 259 8.54 -13.37 9.59
N MET A 260 9.75 -12.78 9.68
CA MET A 260 10.72 -12.80 8.58
C MET A 260 11.22 -14.23 8.27
N ALA A 261 11.38 -15.09 9.27
CA ALA A 261 11.72 -16.49 9.05
C ALA A 261 10.59 -17.22 8.29
N MET A 262 9.33 -16.98 8.65
CA MET A 262 8.18 -17.55 7.95
C MET A 262 8.08 -17.05 6.50
N LEU A 263 8.33 -15.76 6.28
CA LEU A 263 8.33 -15.18 4.92
C LEU A 263 9.39 -15.84 4.03
N ARG A 264 10.61 -16.00 4.54
CA ARG A 264 11.73 -16.64 3.79
C ARG A 264 11.52 -18.12 3.52
N ASP A 265 10.74 -18.85 4.35
CA ASP A 265 10.37 -20.25 4.07
C ASP A 265 9.34 -20.34 2.94
N VAL A 266 8.34 -19.46 2.95
CA VAL A 266 7.17 -19.56 2.06
C VAL A 266 7.33 -18.79 0.77
N PHE A 267 7.96 -17.62 0.82
CA PHE A 267 8.12 -16.73 -0.33
C PHE A 267 9.57 -16.56 -0.74
N GLU A 268 9.76 -16.20 -1.97
CA GLU A 268 11.01 -15.68 -2.52
C GLU A 268 10.76 -14.36 -3.24
N VAL A 269 11.81 -13.52 -3.27
CA VAL A 269 11.76 -12.20 -3.92
C VAL A 269 11.71 -12.38 -5.43
N THR A 270 10.90 -11.56 -6.09
CA THR A 270 10.74 -11.55 -7.54
C THR A 270 10.49 -10.14 -8.05
N ASP A 271 10.67 -9.94 -9.34
CA ASP A 271 10.26 -8.72 -10.01
C ASP A 271 8.74 -8.61 -10.01
N ARG A 272 8.22 -7.39 -9.78
CA ARG A 272 6.78 -7.14 -9.80
C ARG A 272 6.45 -5.86 -10.55
N THR A 273 5.38 -5.90 -11.31
CA THR A 273 4.75 -4.70 -11.85
C THR A 273 3.95 -4.01 -10.77
N TRP A 274 4.15 -2.71 -10.62
CA TRP A 274 3.37 -1.83 -9.77
C TRP A 274 2.44 -0.98 -10.62
N ARG A 275 1.17 -0.95 -10.30
CA ARG A 275 0.19 -0.16 -11.06
C ARG A 275 0.61 1.29 -11.12
N GLY A 276 0.71 1.84 -12.33
CA GLY A 276 1.07 3.23 -12.57
C GLY A 276 2.56 3.57 -12.44
N ILE A 277 3.42 2.62 -12.03
CA ILE A 277 4.87 2.83 -11.96
C ILE A 277 5.58 1.95 -13.01
N GLY A 278 5.13 0.70 -13.18
CA GLY A 278 5.73 -0.26 -14.09
C GLY A 278 6.45 -1.40 -13.36
N MET A 279 7.29 -2.12 -14.10
CA MET A 279 8.09 -3.22 -13.56
C MET A 279 9.21 -2.67 -12.68
N ILE A 280 9.27 -3.17 -11.44
CA ILE A 280 10.34 -2.85 -10.49
C ILE A 280 11.08 -4.15 -10.13
N PRO A 281 12.37 -4.26 -10.40
CA PRO A 281 13.16 -5.44 -10.06
C PRO A 281 13.19 -5.71 -8.55
N GLY A 282 13.05 -6.99 -8.17
CA GLY A 282 13.13 -7.41 -6.77
C GLY A 282 12.09 -6.80 -5.85
N SER A 283 10.95 -6.36 -6.38
CA SER A 283 9.99 -5.54 -5.63
C SER A 283 8.74 -6.27 -5.16
N GLY A 284 8.75 -7.59 -5.17
CA GLY A 284 7.62 -8.34 -4.67
C GLY A 284 7.97 -9.78 -4.33
N TRP A 285 6.96 -10.54 -3.96
CA TRP A 285 7.10 -11.94 -3.60
C TRP A 285 6.31 -12.85 -4.53
N ARG A 286 6.86 -14.06 -4.72
CA ARG A 286 6.16 -15.22 -5.25
C ARG A 286 6.30 -16.37 -4.26
N LEU A 287 5.47 -17.40 -4.37
CA LEU A 287 5.65 -18.60 -3.58
C LEU A 287 6.96 -19.30 -3.98
N SER A 288 7.72 -19.76 -2.99
CA SER A 288 8.91 -20.56 -3.23
C SER A 288 8.53 -21.91 -3.87
N ASP A 289 9.47 -22.56 -4.55
CA ASP A 289 9.23 -23.83 -5.23
C ASP A 289 8.63 -24.90 -4.31
N ARG A 290 8.97 -24.86 -3.02
CA ARG A 290 8.41 -25.72 -1.98
C ARG A 290 6.90 -25.62 -1.84
N TYR A 291 6.32 -24.45 -2.14
CA TYR A 291 4.89 -24.13 -1.99
C TYR A 291 4.20 -23.86 -3.31
N ARG A 292 4.85 -24.13 -4.44
CA ARG A 292 4.36 -23.88 -5.79
C ARG A 292 2.99 -24.47 -6.08
N GLU A 293 2.66 -25.61 -5.47
CA GLU A 293 1.34 -26.24 -5.63
C GLU A 293 0.17 -25.39 -5.10
N TYR A 294 0.47 -24.39 -4.24
CA TYR A 294 -0.51 -23.43 -3.70
C TYR A 294 -0.60 -22.13 -4.50
N ASP A 295 0.17 -21.98 -5.57
CA ASP A 295 0.12 -20.82 -6.42
C ASP A 295 -1.08 -20.87 -7.37
N ALA A 296 -1.95 -19.86 -7.28
CA ALA A 296 -3.14 -19.81 -8.12
C ALA A 296 -2.78 -19.60 -9.61
N GLU A 297 -1.70 -18.88 -9.93
CA GLU A 297 -1.27 -18.70 -11.32
C GLU A 297 -0.72 -19.99 -11.94
N VAL A 298 -0.24 -20.94 -11.13
CA VAL A 298 0.18 -22.27 -11.58
C VAL A 298 -1.01 -23.22 -11.72
N ARG A 299 -2.01 -23.06 -10.82
CA ARG A 299 -3.18 -23.94 -10.78
C ARG A 299 -4.24 -23.62 -11.83
N PHE A 300 -4.40 -22.36 -12.14
CA PHE A 300 -5.39 -21.87 -13.09
C PHE A 300 -4.69 -21.34 -14.34
N ASP A 301 -5.19 -21.72 -15.52
CA ASP A 301 -4.70 -21.12 -16.76
C ASP A 301 -5.28 -19.69 -16.90
N VAL A 302 -4.45 -18.73 -16.54
CA VAL A 302 -4.74 -17.30 -16.66
C VAL A 302 -3.74 -16.60 -17.58
N THR A 303 -3.07 -17.39 -18.44
CA THR A 303 -2.24 -16.88 -19.53
C THR A 303 -3.14 -16.23 -20.59
N GLY A 304 -2.71 -15.12 -21.17
CA GLY A 304 -3.47 -14.44 -22.24
C GLY A 304 -4.57 -13.48 -21.74
N VAL A 305 -4.57 -13.11 -20.47
CA VAL A 305 -5.40 -12.02 -19.98
C VAL A 305 -4.92 -10.69 -20.58
N HIS A 306 -5.79 -10.02 -21.33
CA HIS A 306 -5.50 -8.70 -21.91
C HIS A 306 -6.03 -7.61 -21.01
N THR A 307 -5.18 -6.64 -20.66
CA THR A 307 -5.53 -5.52 -19.81
C THR A 307 -5.77 -4.25 -20.59
N SER A 308 -6.74 -3.45 -20.16
CA SER A 308 -7.03 -2.13 -20.71
C SER A 308 -7.38 -1.16 -19.59
N GLU A 309 -6.45 -0.28 -19.26
CA GLU A 309 -6.72 0.78 -18.27
C GLU A 309 -7.54 1.92 -18.89
N SER A 310 -8.38 2.54 -18.03
CA SER A 310 -9.10 3.76 -18.43
C SER A 310 -8.10 4.88 -18.76
N PRO A 311 -8.13 5.46 -19.97
CA PRO A 311 -7.24 6.55 -20.33
C PRO A 311 -7.48 7.83 -19.54
N LEU A 312 -8.61 7.92 -18.84
CA LEU A 312 -8.95 9.05 -17.98
C LEU A 312 -8.32 8.93 -16.59
N CYS A 313 -7.86 7.73 -16.20
CA CYS A 313 -7.27 7.51 -14.88
C CYS A 313 -5.80 7.92 -14.86
N ARG A 314 -5.46 8.89 -14.01
CA ARG A 314 -4.09 9.38 -13.82
C ARG A 314 -3.49 8.94 -12.47
N SER A 315 -3.97 7.84 -11.90
CA SER A 315 -3.51 7.35 -10.59
C SER A 315 -2.00 7.06 -10.56
N GLY A 316 -1.41 6.63 -11.66
CA GLY A 316 0.03 6.41 -11.75
C GLY A 316 0.86 7.67 -11.54
N GLU A 317 0.39 8.83 -12.02
CA GLU A 317 1.07 10.11 -11.77
C GLU A 317 0.87 10.58 -10.33
N VAL A 318 -0.29 10.29 -9.74
CA VAL A 318 -0.54 10.57 -8.32
C VAL A 318 0.41 9.77 -7.44
N LEU A 319 0.55 8.46 -7.66
CA LEU A 319 1.41 7.57 -6.89
C LEU A 319 2.92 7.91 -7.03
N GLN A 320 3.30 8.56 -8.12
CA GLN A 320 4.66 9.04 -8.35
C GLN A 320 4.88 10.47 -7.84
N GLY A 321 3.86 11.11 -7.28
CA GLY A 321 3.94 12.49 -6.79
C GLY A 321 4.03 13.56 -7.89
N LEU A 322 3.60 13.23 -9.10
CA LEU A 322 3.62 14.14 -10.26
C LEU A 322 2.31 14.92 -10.43
N LEU A 323 1.26 14.50 -9.75
CA LEU A 323 -0.07 15.09 -9.80
C LEU A 323 -0.76 14.94 -8.45
N LYS A 324 -1.42 15.97 -7.95
CA LYS A 324 -2.33 15.83 -6.81
C LYS A 324 -3.69 15.28 -7.26
N PRO A 325 -4.41 14.51 -6.41
CA PRO A 325 -5.70 13.94 -6.78
C PRO A 325 -6.71 14.94 -7.33
N ASN A 326 -6.82 16.12 -6.70
CA ASN A 326 -7.75 17.18 -7.09
C ASN A 326 -7.37 17.92 -8.39
N GLU A 327 -6.16 17.74 -8.89
CA GLU A 327 -5.70 18.26 -10.20
C GLU A 327 -6.08 17.34 -11.36
N CYS A 328 -6.51 16.09 -11.06
CA CYS A 328 -6.96 15.17 -12.09
C CYS A 328 -8.32 15.60 -12.66
N ALA A 329 -8.41 15.76 -13.99
CA ALA A 329 -9.61 16.25 -14.66
C ALA A 329 -10.86 15.40 -14.42
N ALA A 330 -10.70 14.08 -14.16
CA ALA A 330 -11.79 13.16 -13.88
C ALA A 330 -12.23 13.18 -12.40
N PHE A 331 -11.41 13.74 -11.50
CA PHE A 331 -11.64 13.72 -10.04
C PHE A 331 -12.94 14.42 -9.65
N GLY A 332 -13.78 13.73 -8.88
CA GLY A 332 -15.06 14.26 -8.40
C GLY A 332 -16.15 14.39 -9.48
N LYS A 333 -15.85 14.03 -10.73
CA LYS A 333 -16.75 14.07 -11.89
C LYS A 333 -17.03 12.64 -12.38
N GLN A 334 -16.25 12.15 -13.35
CA GLN A 334 -16.37 10.78 -13.85
C GLN A 334 -15.80 9.76 -12.85
N CYS A 335 -14.78 10.17 -12.04
CA CYS A 335 -14.12 9.34 -11.04
C CYS A 335 -14.56 9.72 -9.64
N THR A 336 -15.33 8.85 -8.99
CA THR A 336 -15.84 9.01 -7.62
C THR A 336 -15.74 7.67 -6.88
N PRO A 337 -15.88 7.62 -5.54
CA PRO A 337 -15.91 6.34 -4.81
C PRO A 337 -17.05 5.40 -5.22
N ARG A 338 -18.13 5.93 -5.83
CA ARG A 338 -19.23 5.12 -6.38
C ARG A 338 -18.96 4.60 -7.80
N ASN A 339 -18.12 5.31 -8.53
CA ASN A 339 -17.73 4.97 -9.90
C ASN A 339 -16.21 5.20 -10.05
N PRO A 340 -15.37 4.36 -9.42
CA PRO A 340 -13.93 4.55 -9.47
C PRO A 340 -13.37 4.18 -10.85
N LEU A 341 -12.58 5.07 -11.45
CA LEU A 341 -11.85 4.77 -12.68
C LEU A 341 -10.52 4.06 -12.41
N GLY A 342 -10.03 4.09 -11.17
CA GLY A 342 -8.79 3.44 -10.76
C GLY A 342 -8.78 3.11 -9.27
N ALA A 343 -7.84 2.26 -8.88
CA ALA A 343 -7.77 1.69 -7.55
C ALA A 343 -7.57 2.72 -6.42
N THR A 344 -6.89 3.84 -6.69
CA THR A 344 -6.66 4.92 -5.72
C THR A 344 -7.93 5.63 -5.25
N MET A 345 -9.07 5.46 -5.96
CA MET A 345 -10.37 5.99 -5.56
C MET A 345 -11.22 4.97 -4.78
N VAL A 346 -10.75 3.72 -4.63
CA VAL A 346 -11.51 2.63 -3.99
C VAL A 346 -11.23 2.54 -2.49
N SER A 347 -9.96 2.37 -2.12
CA SER A 347 -9.56 2.22 -0.72
C SER A 347 -9.48 3.56 -0.02
N SER A 348 -9.89 3.61 1.26
CA SER A 348 -9.73 4.79 2.11
C SER A 348 -8.26 5.20 2.33
N GLU A 349 -7.33 4.29 2.06
CA GLU A 349 -5.89 4.53 2.07
C GLU A 349 -5.36 5.08 0.74
N GLY A 350 -6.18 5.09 -0.31
CA GLY A 350 -5.82 5.66 -1.60
C GLY A 350 -5.89 7.19 -1.57
N ALA A 351 -4.87 7.85 -2.11
CA ALA A 351 -4.80 9.31 -2.12
C ALA A 351 -6.04 9.96 -2.74
N CYS A 352 -6.56 9.44 -3.87
CA CYS A 352 -7.77 9.98 -4.50
C CYS A 352 -9.00 9.86 -3.59
N ALA A 353 -9.19 8.72 -2.92
CA ALA A 353 -10.32 8.52 -2.01
C ALA A 353 -10.21 9.41 -0.76
N ALA A 354 -9.01 9.55 -0.19
CA ALA A 354 -8.76 10.43 0.95
C ALA A 354 -9.06 11.90 0.60
N TYR A 355 -8.56 12.38 -0.54
CA TYR A 355 -8.88 13.72 -1.02
C TYR A 355 -10.37 13.90 -1.27
N TYR A 356 -11.04 12.94 -1.87
CA TYR A 356 -12.48 13.02 -2.12
C TYR A 356 -13.28 13.10 -0.82
N ALA A 357 -12.87 12.36 0.22
CA ALA A 357 -13.56 12.35 1.50
C ALA A 357 -13.36 13.65 2.30
N TYR A 358 -12.16 14.24 2.29
CA TYR A 358 -11.78 15.28 3.23
C TYR A 358 -11.40 16.62 2.60
N ARG A 359 -11.14 16.68 1.26
CA ARG A 359 -10.77 17.90 0.50
C ARG A 359 -11.80 18.31 -0.55
N ARG A 360 -12.96 17.67 -0.59
CA ARG A 360 -13.99 17.96 -1.60
C ARG A 360 -14.55 19.39 -1.51
N LEU A 361 -14.57 19.97 -0.32
CA LEU A 361 -15.09 21.33 -0.11
C LEU A 361 -14.18 22.40 -0.74
N ASP A 362 -12.89 22.14 -0.90
CA ASP A 362 -11.96 23.06 -1.54
C ASP A 362 -12.27 23.24 -3.05
N LEU A 363 -13.01 22.30 -3.66
CA LEU A 363 -13.41 22.35 -5.07
C LEU A 363 -14.63 23.26 -5.34
N VAL A 364 -15.41 23.59 -4.31
CA VAL A 364 -16.64 24.39 -4.46
C VAL A 364 -16.33 25.89 -4.57
N HIS A 365 -15.12 26.32 -4.20
CA HIS A 365 -14.71 27.72 -4.21
C HIS A 365 -13.92 28.14 -5.46
N VAL A 366 -13.75 27.27 -6.45
CA VAL A 366 -12.97 27.53 -7.69
C VAL A 366 -13.87 27.54 -8.93
N SER A 367 -15.19 27.62 -8.79
CA SER A 367 -16.16 27.73 -9.90
C SER A 367 -16.77 29.11 -9.98
#